data_d6db2f3c9fa549d997d81c43c9db04ab
#
_entry.id   d6db2f3c9fa549d997d81c43c9db04ab
#
_cell.length_a   1.000
_cell.length_b   1.000
_cell.length_c   1.000
_cell.angle_alpha   90.00
_cell.angle_beta   90.00
_cell.angle_gamma   90.00
#
_symmetry.space_group_name_H-M   'P 1'
#
loop_
_entity.id
_entity.type
_entity.pdbx_description
1 polymer ?
#
loop_
_entity_poly.entity_id
_entity_poly.type
_entity_poly.pdbx_seq_one_letter_code
_entity_poly.pdbx_strand_id
1 'polypeptide(L)'
;MKKLADETEGNFSFQYSPESFPGTEVDYAVDVCNAVLDVWQPKKENKAIINIPATVENAMPHVFATQVEYINKHLKYRDAVTLCLHPHNDRGCGVATAELGILAGAERIEGTLFGNGERTGNVDIVTLAMNMYTHGVDPKLDFSNMPKIRANYEKFTRMHVYERQPYAGDLVFTAFSGSHQDAIAKGMQWREDKKLKTWSVPYLPVDPKDVGRTYDGDVIRINSQSGKGGVNYILKQNFGISMPDAMREEVGYLMKHVSDEEHKELSPQWVYEIFEDNYINPTPYFQISECHFKPVSYTHLRA
;
A
#
# COMPACT_ATOMS: atom_id res chain seq x y z
N MET A 1 -21.37 11.84 34.33
CA MET A 1 -21.81 11.34 33.00
C MET A 1 -22.94 10.32 33.12
N LYS A 2 -22.78 9.17 33.84
CA LYS A 2 -23.83 8.13 33.88
C LYS A 2 -25.20 8.67 34.36
N LYS A 3 -25.25 9.41 35.48
CA LYS A 3 -26.48 10.02 35.97
C LYS A 3 -27.19 10.89 34.94
N LEU A 4 -26.44 11.71 34.19
CA LEU A 4 -27.00 12.54 33.13
C LEU A 4 -27.54 11.71 31.97
N ALA A 5 -26.84 10.64 31.58
CA ALA A 5 -27.33 9.73 30.54
C ALA A 5 -28.61 8.99 30.98
N ASP A 6 -28.68 8.59 32.25
CA ASP A 6 -29.86 7.92 32.80
C ASP A 6 -31.09 8.87 32.92
N GLU A 7 -30.86 10.18 33.03
CA GLU A 7 -31.89 11.23 33.10
C GLU A 7 -32.25 11.83 31.73
N THR A 8 -31.51 11.47 30.65
CA THR A 8 -31.70 12.02 29.30
C THR A 8 -32.26 10.96 28.37
N GLU A 9 -33.26 11.29 27.58
CA GLU A 9 -33.79 10.41 26.57
C GLU A 9 -32.75 10.23 25.45
N GLY A 10 -32.41 8.97 25.13
CA GLY A 10 -31.44 8.62 24.08
C GLY A 10 -30.74 7.31 24.34
N ASN A 11 -29.95 6.88 23.37
CA ASN A 11 -29.10 5.70 23.49
C ASN A 11 -27.65 6.13 23.67
N PHE A 12 -27.07 5.90 24.86
CA PHE A 12 -25.74 6.34 25.21
C PHE A 12 -24.80 5.14 25.37
N SER A 13 -23.63 5.23 24.75
CA SER A 13 -22.48 4.37 24.97
C SER A 13 -21.38 5.16 25.66
N PHE A 14 -20.63 4.50 26.54
CA PHE A 14 -19.51 5.12 27.27
C PHE A 14 -18.20 4.57 26.78
N GLN A 15 -17.22 5.48 26.59
CA GLN A 15 -15.83 5.14 26.29
C GLN A 15 -14.92 5.81 27.33
N TYR A 16 -13.96 5.05 27.84
CA TYR A 16 -12.87 5.55 28.68
C TYR A 16 -11.53 5.20 28.06
N SER A 17 -10.63 6.18 28.03
CA SER A 17 -9.27 6.03 27.53
C SER A 17 -8.29 6.42 28.63
N PRO A 18 -7.54 5.47 29.23
CA PRO A 18 -6.46 5.77 30.17
C PRO A 18 -5.27 6.37 29.41
N GLU A 19 -5.28 7.70 29.26
CA GLU A 19 -4.25 8.42 28.53
C GLU A 19 -2.87 8.24 29.16
N SER A 20 -1.81 8.24 28.36
CA SER A 20 -0.44 7.93 28.76
C SER A 20 -0.25 6.48 29.25
N PHE A 21 -1.09 5.57 28.80
CA PHE A 21 -1.04 4.16 29.18
C PHE A 21 0.36 3.51 29.04
N PRO A 22 1.14 3.73 27.94
CA PRO A 22 2.46 3.08 27.83
C PRO A 22 3.50 3.55 28.85
N GLY A 23 3.25 4.65 29.54
CA GLY A 23 4.09 5.18 30.62
C GLY A 23 3.52 4.93 32.02
N THR A 24 2.46 4.12 32.12
CA THR A 24 1.74 3.82 33.37
C THR A 24 1.94 2.34 33.73
N GLU A 25 2.03 2.03 35.01
CA GLU A 25 2.04 0.65 35.52
C GLU A 25 0.73 -0.04 35.10
N VAL A 26 0.85 -1.21 34.48
CA VAL A 26 -0.29 -1.90 33.88
C VAL A 26 -1.35 -2.29 34.91
N ASP A 27 -0.94 -2.66 36.13
CA ASP A 27 -1.86 -2.99 37.23
C ASP A 27 -2.69 -1.76 37.65
N TYR A 28 -2.05 -0.59 37.75
CA TYR A 28 -2.74 0.66 38.05
C TYR A 28 -3.74 1.04 36.95
N ALA A 29 -3.35 0.86 35.70
CA ALA A 29 -4.25 1.12 34.56
C ALA A 29 -5.48 0.18 34.61
N VAL A 30 -5.30 -1.09 34.95
CA VAL A 30 -6.39 -2.06 35.19
C VAL A 30 -7.31 -1.60 36.31
N ASP A 31 -6.73 -1.18 37.46
CA ASP A 31 -7.49 -0.73 38.61
C ASP A 31 -8.36 0.50 38.28
N VAL A 32 -7.80 1.48 37.56
CA VAL A 32 -8.55 2.67 37.12
C VAL A 32 -9.67 2.28 36.17
N CYS A 33 -9.38 1.45 35.13
CA CYS A 33 -10.40 0.97 34.22
C CYS A 33 -11.53 0.21 34.96
N ASN A 34 -11.19 -0.64 35.88
CA ASN A 34 -12.17 -1.39 36.66
C ASN A 34 -13.00 -0.48 37.60
N ALA A 35 -12.41 0.56 38.18
CA ALA A 35 -13.15 1.54 38.95
C ALA A 35 -14.17 2.32 38.09
N VAL A 36 -13.81 2.66 36.87
CA VAL A 36 -14.74 3.28 35.91
C VAL A 36 -15.87 2.31 35.53
N LEU A 37 -15.53 1.06 35.24
CA LEU A 37 -16.51 0.03 34.90
C LEU A 37 -17.46 -0.29 36.08
N ASP A 38 -17.00 -0.24 37.30
CA ASP A 38 -17.82 -0.42 38.51
C ASP A 38 -18.88 0.70 38.64
N VAL A 39 -18.57 1.93 38.18
CA VAL A 39 -19.54 3.03 38.13
C VAL A 39 -20.53 2.84 36.95
N TRP A 40 -20.05 2.44 35.79
CA TRP A 40 -20.88 2.32 34.59
C TRP A 40 -21.76 1.07 34.60
N GLN A 41 -21.27 -0.03 35.16
CA GLN A 41 -21.95 -1.33 35.20
C GLN A 41 -22.48 -1.74 33.81
N PRO A 42 -21.61 -1.86 32.79
CA PRO A 42 -22.02 -2.14 31.43
C PRO A 42 -22.70 -3.50 31.33
N LYS A 43 -23.56 -3.66 30.31
CA LYS A 43 -24.26 -4.90 30.01
C LYS A 43 -23.89 -5.39 28.63
N LYS A 44 -24.08 -6.69 28.34
CA LYS A 44 -23.79 -7.28 27.03
C LYS A 44 -24.55 -6.60 25.87
N GLU A 45 -25.76 -6.13 26.16
CA GLU A 45 -26.64 -5.47 25.19
C GLU A 45 -26.24 -4.01 24.95
N ASN A 46 -25.50 -3.41 25.88
CA ASN A 46 -24.98 -2.05 25.79
C ASN A 46 -23.55 -2.01 26.37
N LYS A 47 -22.60 -2.43 25.56
CA LYS A 47 -21.20 -2.54 25.96
C LYS A 47 -20.57 -1.16 26.20
N ALA A 48 -19.74 -1.08 27.24
CA ALA A 48 -18.80 0.03 27.37
C ALA A 48 -17.55 -0.24 26.51
N ILE A 49 -16.80 0.81 26.21
CA ILE A 49 -15.55 0.74 25.49
C ILE A 49 -14.43 1.14 26.46
N ILE A 50 -13.44 0.27 26.62
CA ILE A 50 -12.14 0.61 27.22
C ILE A 50 -11.15 0.72 26.06
N ASN A 51 -10.67 1.94 25.83
CA ASN A 51 -9.83 2.28 24.70
C ASN A 51 -8.38 2.51 25.18
N ILE A 52 -7.51 1.58 24.93
CA ILE A 52 -6.11 1.60 25.36
C ILE A 52 -5.25 2.33 24.31
N PRO A 53 -4.77 3.55 24.59
CA PRO A 53 -3.93 4.25 23.67
C PRO A 53 -2.47 3.80 23.76
N ALA A 54 -1.81 3.61 22.62
CA ALA A 54 -0.36 3.76 22.57
C ALA A 54 -0.07 5.25 22.34
N THR A 55 -0.26 6.07 23.35
CA THR A 55 -0.16 7.53 23.33
C THR A 55 1.15 8.00 22.68
N VAL A 56 2.23 7.33 23.00
CA VAL A 56 3.52 7.39 22.31
C VAL A 56 4.03 5.96 22.17
N GLU A 57 4.49 5.58 21.01
CA GLU A 57 5.14 4.28 20.81
C GLU A 57 6.52 4.24 21.48
N ASN A 58 6.58 4.03 22.78
CA ASN A 58 7.82 3.96 23.55
C ASN A 58 8.35 2.52 23.73
N ALA A 59 7.62 1.52 23.26
CA ALA A 59 7.98 0.10 23.33
C ALA A 59 7.82 -0.60 21.98
N MET A 60 8.34 -1.82 21.88
CA MET A 60 8.12 -2.67 20.70
C MET A 60 6.66 -3.17 20.65
N PRO A 61 6.09 -3.45 19.45
CA PRO A 61 4.70 -3.86 19.30
C PRO A 61 4.28 -5.06 20.16
N HIS A 62 5.15 -6.07 20.30
CA HIS A 62 4.85 -7.25 21.12
C HIS A 62 4.79 -6.94 22.62
N VAL A 63 5.54 -5.95 23.10
CA VAL A 63 5.47 -5.51 24.51
C VAL A 63 4.11 -4.87 24.78
N PHE A 64 3.66 -3.97 23.89
CA PHE A 64 2.32 -3.39 24.00
C PHE A 64 1.22 -4.47 23.91
N ALA A 65 1.35 -5.43 22.98
CA ALA A 65 0.42 -6.55 22.87
C ALA A 65 0.34 -7.39 24.15
N THR A 66 1.48 -7.62 24.83
CA THR A 66 1.49 -8.31 26.13
C THR A 66 0.73 -7.53 27.19
N GLN A 67 0.85 -6.21 27.21
CA GLN A 67 0.07 -5.34 28.10
C GLN A 67 -1.43 -5.40 27.78
N VAL A 68 -1.79 -5.40 26.50
CA VAL A 68 -3.18 -5.57 26.04
C VAL A 68 -3.75 -6.92 26.46
N GLU A 69 -2.98 -8.01 26.32
CA GLU A 69 -3.38 -9.34 26.78
C GLU A 69 -3.61 -9.36 28.30
N TYR A 70 -2.73 -8.70 29.05
CA TYR A 70 -2.88 -8.58 30.51
C TYR A 70 -4.18 -7.85 30.88
N ILE A 71 -4.45 -6.68 30.28
CA ILE A 71 -5.69 -5.93 30.46
C ILE A 71 -6.90 -6.80 30.08
N ASN A 72 -6.85 -7.44 28.93
CA ASN A 72 -7.93 -8.32 28.46
C ASN A 72 -8.33 -9.39 29.50
N LYS A 73 -7.34 -9.91 30.23
CA LYS A 73 -7.56 -10.94 31.28
C LYS A 73 -8.02 -10.39 32.62
N HIS A 74 -7.78 -9.11 32.93
CA HIS A 74 -8.01 -8.54 34.27
C HIS A 74 -9.13 -7.50 34.32
N LEU A 75 -9.73 -7.13 33.17
CA LEU A 75 -10.90 -6.26 33.16
C LEU A 75 -12.12 -6.95 33.76
N LYS A 76 -12.78 -6.26 34.70
CA LYS A 76 -14.13 -6.62 35.15
C LYS A 76 -15.13 -6.47 34.00
N TYR A 77 -16.26 -7.17 34.10
CA TYR A 77 -17.34 -7.10 33.10
C TYR A 77 -16.86 -7.40 31.67
N ARG A 78 -15.82 -8.20 31.48
CA ARG A 78 -15.14 -8.37 30.19
C ARG A 78 -16.10 -8.65 29.00
N ASP A 79 -17.15 -9.45 29.24
CA ASP A 79 -18.18 -9.77 28.22
C ASP A 79 -19.04 -8.57 27.82
N ALA A 80 -19.09 -7.54 28.67
CA ALA A 80 -19.82 -6.29 28.47
C ALA A 80 -18.90 -5.11 28.12
N VAL A 81 -17.64 -5.40 27.76
CA VAL A 81 -16.64 -4.40 27.36
C VAL A 81 -16.14 -4.70 25.96
N THR A 82 -16.08 -3.70 25.11
CA THR A 82 -15.31 -3.72 23.86
C THR A 82 -13.91 -3.19 24.19
N LEU A 83 -12.89 -4.04 24.06
CA LEU A 83 -11.50 -3.63 24.19
C LEU A 83 -11.04 -2.99 22.89
N CYS A 84 -10.75 -1.71 22.93
CA CYS A 84 -10.34 -0.89 21.81
C CYS A 84 -8.88 -0.46 21.96
N LEU A 85 -8.18 -0.28 20.86
CA LEU A 85 -6.82 0.27 20.86
C LEU A 85 -6.76 1.52 20.00
N HIS A 86 -5.91 2.47 20.40
CA HIS A 86 -5.66 3.73 19.71
C HIS A 86 -4.14 3.95 19.55
N PRO A 87 -3.48 3.24 18.63
CA PRO A 87 -2.04 3.36 18.44
C PRO A 87 -1.66 4.63 17.69
N HIS A 88 -0.61 5.31 18.18
CA HIS A 88 0.19 6.25 17.40
C HIS A 88 1.31 5.52 16.65
N ASN A 89 2.08 6.25 15.84
CA ASN A 89 3.06 5.69 14.91
C ASN A 89 4.48 6.29 15.10
N ASP A 90 4.84 6.63 16.33
CA ASP A 90 6.10 7.36 16.63
C ASP A 90 7.37 6.60 16.22
N ARG A 91 7.32 5.27 16.21
CA ARG A 91 8.41 4.38 15.78
C ARG A 91 8.20 3.76 14.40
N GLY A 92 7.12 4.15 13.70
CA GLY A 92 6.73 3.53 12.43
C GLY A 92 6.13 2.12 12.59
N CYS A 93 5.67 1.74 13.78
CA CYS A 93 5.17 0.40 14.08
C CYS A 93 3.65 0.36 14.37
N GLY A 94 2.93 1.46 14.18
CA GLY A 94 1.52 1.58 14.57
C GLY A 94 0.63 0.47 14.00
N VAL A 95 0.85 0.06 12.73
CA VAL A 95 0.12 -1.06 12.12
C VAL A 95 0.45 -2.38 12.81
N ALA A 96 1.73 -2.69 13.01
CA ALA A 96 2.14 -3.91 13.70
C ALA A 96 1.64 -3.94 15.16
N THR A 97 1.63 -2.79 15.84
CA THR A 97 1.06 -2.64 17.17
C THR A 97 -0.43 -2.97 17.20
N ALA A 98 -1.19 -2.50 16.21
CA ALA A 98 -2.62 -2.82 16.07
C ALA A 98 -2.85 -4.30 15.77
N GLU A 99 -2.11 -4.88 14.81
CA GLU A 99 -2.24 -6.29 14.43
C GLU A 99 -1.97 -7.23 15.62
N LEU A 100 -0.86 -7.02 16.34
CA LEU A 100 -0.54 -7.81 17.52
C LEU A 100 -1.52 -7.56 18.66
N GLY A 101 -2.03 -6.35 18.81
CA GLY A 101 -3.06 -6.03 19.78
C GLY A 101 -4.39 -6.73 19.51
N ILE A 102 -4.80 -6.89 18.26
CA ILE A 102 -5.97 -7.70 17.88
C ILE A 102 -5.73 -9.17 18.28
N LEU A 103 -4.56 -9.72 18.00
CA LEU A 103 -4.21 -11.08 18.41
C LEU A 103 -4.19 -11.24 19.94
N ALA A 104 -3.89 -10.17 20.68
CA ALA A 104 -3.91 -10.14 22.15
C ALA A 104 -5.33 -9.98 22.76
N GLY A 105 -6.36 -9.84 21.91
CA GLY A 105 -7.76 -9.83 22.33
C GLY A 105 -8.48 -8.49 22.19
N ALA A 106 -7.91 -7.50 21.51
CA ALA A 106 -8.64 -6.29 21.14
C ALA A 106 -9.68 -6.60 20.07
N GLU A 107 -10.83 -5.94 20.17
CA GLU A 107 -11.99 -6.14 19.29
C GLU A 107 -12.22 -4.94 18.35
N ARG A 108 -11.56 -3.82 18.64
CA ARG A 108 -11.70 -2.57 17.90
C ARG A 108 -10.37 -1.82 17.82
N ILE A 109 -10.11 -1.18 16.68
CA ILE A 109 -8.97 -0.28 16.50
C ILE A 109 -9.49 1.09 16.09
N GLU A 110 -8.97 2.14 16.69
CA GLU A 110 -9.13 3.52 16.25
C GLU A 110 -7.85 3.97 15.56
N GLY A 111 -8.03 4.57 14.40
CA GLY A 111 -6.94 5.09 13.58
C GLY A 111 -7.46 6.11 12.58
N THR A 112 -6.62 6.47 11.63
CA THR A 112 -6.94 7.50 10.64
C THR A 112 -6.59 7.03 9.24
N LEU A 113 -7.21 7.65 8.24
CA LEU A 113 -6.84 7.43 6.85
C LEU A 113 -5.39 7.87 6.63
N PHE A 114 -4.59 6.97 6.07
CA PHE A 114 -3.18 7.19 5.73
C PHE A 114 -2.31 7.63 6.91
N GLY A 115 -2.73 7.33 8.14
CA GLY A 115 -1.95 7.60 9.35
C GLY A 115 -1.91 9.07 9.77
N ASN A 116 -2.89 9.89 9.35
CA ASN A 116 -2.96 11.29 9.78
C ASN A 116 -3.08 11.41 11.30
N GLY A 117 -2.55 12.48 11.88
CA GLY A 117 -2.63 12.74 13.32
C GLY A 117 -1.47 13.53 13.85
N GLU A 118 -1.38 13.61 15.17
CA GLU A 118 -0.31 14.33 15.86
C GLU A 118 1.05 13.64 15.68
N ARG A 119 2.11 14.43 15.70
CA ARG A 119 3.51 13.99 15.57
C ARG A 119 3.72 13.19 14.27
N THR A 120 3.94 11.87 14.36
CA THR A 120 4.08 10.93 13.23
C THR A 120 2.75 10.34 12.78
N GLY A 121 1.66 10.74 13.41
CA GLY A 121 0.30 10.30 13.14
C GLY A 121 -0.17 9.10 13.97
N ASN A 122 -1.36 8.63 13.64
CA ASN A 122 -2.00 7.45 14.22
C ASN A 122 -1.74 6.20 13.37
N VAL A 123 -2.19 5.05 13.82
CA VAL A 123 -2.23 3.86 12.97
C VAL A 123 -2.99 4.14 11.69
N ASP A 124 -2.42 3.76 10.55
CA ASP A 124 -3.07 3.85 9.26
C ASP A 124 -4.10 2.73 9.10
N ILE A 125 -5.39 3.08 9.19
CA ILE A 125 -6.48 2.11 9.04
C ILE A 125 -6.61 1.55 7.63
N VAL A 126 -6.12 2.26 6.61
CA VAL A 126 -6.10 1.74 5.23
C VAL A 126 -5.14 0.55 5.15
N THR A 127 -3.91 0.74 5.63
CA THR A 127 -2.91 -0.33 5.65
C THR A 127 -3.35 -1.49 6.53
N LEU A 128 -3.86 -1.22 7.75
CA LEU A 128 -4.35 -2.26 8.65
C LEU A 128 -5.48 -3.09 8.01
N ALA A 129 -6.49 -2.44 7.46
CA ALA A 129 -7.62 -3.10 6.84
C ALA A 129 -7.23 -3.92 5.61
N MET A 130 -6.33 -3.39 4.76
CA MET A 130 -5.84 -4.12 3.60
C MET A 130 -4.95 -5.31 3.98
N ASN A 131 -4.17 -5.20 5.07
CA ASN A 131 -3.45 -6.34 5.63
C ASN A 131 -4.42 -7.45 6.08
N MET A 132 -5.49 -7.10 6.79
CA MET A 132 -6.54 -8.05 7.17
C MET A 132 -7.17 -8.71 5.94
N TYR A 133 -7.51 -7.91 4.92
CA TYR A 133 -8.09 -8.40 3.68
C TYR A 133 -7.18 -9.41 2.96
N THR A 134 -5.88 -9.12 2.87
CA THR A 134 -4.91 -10.05 2.24
C THR A 134 -4.74 -11.36 3.01
N HIS A 135 -5.09 -11.39 4.29
CA HIS A 135 -5.14 -12.60 5.11
C HIS A 135 -6.52 -13.27 5.13
N GLY A 136 -7.47 -12.79 4.32
CA GLY A 136 -8.81 -13.36 4.20
C GLY A 136 -9.76 -12.95 5.33
N VAL A 137 -9.43 -11.91 6.08
CA VAL A 137 -10.28 -11.32 7.13
C VAL A 137 -10.97 -10.09 6.57
N ASP A 138 -12.30 -10.09 6.55
CA ASP A 138 -13.09 -8.94 6.10
C ASP A 138 -13.05 -7.82 7.14
N PRO A 139 -12.40 -6.66 6.85
CA PRO A 139 -12.29 -5.55 7.78
C PRO A 139 -13.60 -4.76 7.93
N LYS A 140 -14.65 -5.09 7.17
CA LYS A 140 -15.91 -4.35 7.07
C LYS A 140 -15.73 -2.89 6.60
N LEU A 141 -14.69 -2.64 5.83
CA LEU A 141 -14.36 -1.36 5.21
C LEU A 141 -14.20 -1.56 3.69
N ASP A 142 -14.66 -0.61 2.91
CA ASP A 142 -14.59 -0.65 1.46
C ASP A 142 -13.49 0.29 0.93
N PHE A 143 -12.41 -0.29 0.45
CA PHE A 143 -11.31 0.41 -0.22
C PHE A 143 -11.22 0.08 -1.71
N SER A 144 -12.29 -0.44 -2.31
CA SER A 144 -12.34 -0.80 -3.74
C SER A 144 -12.18 0.39 -4.70
N ASN A 145 -12.26 1.62 -4.19
CA ASN A 145 -11.96 2.83 -4.95
C ASN A 145 -10.94 3.71 -4.20
N MET A 146 -9.74 3.19 -4.02
CA MET A 146 -8.63 3.88 -3.36
C MET A 146 -8.30 5.25 -3.98
N PRO A 147 -8.30 5.43 -5.32
CA PRO A 147 -8.05 6.74 -5.92
C PRO A 147 -9.02 7.81 -5.44
N LYS A 148 -10.31 7.49 -5.29
CA LYS A 148 -11.31 8.44 -4.80
C LYS A 148 -11.13 8.75 -3.31
N ILE A 149 -10.79 7.74 -2.50
CA ILE A 149 -10.54 7.91 -1.07
C ILE A 149 -9.33 8.82 -0.87
N ARG A 150 -8.23 8.56 -1.59
CA ARG A 150 -7.03 9.39 -1.59
C ARG A 150 -7.34 10.83 -2.01
N ALA A 151 -8.03 11.03 -3.13
CA ALA A 151 -8.38 12.36 -3.61
C ALA A 151 -9.23 13.14 -2.60
N ASN A 152 -10.17 12.50 -1.92
CA ASN A 152 -10.95 13.12 -0.85
C ASN A 152 -10.07 13.49 0.35
N TYR A 153 -9.20 12.57 0.80
CA TYR A 153 -8.26 12.84 1.88
C TYR A 153 -7.38 14.07 1.57
N GLU A 154 -6.73 14.10 0.41
CA GLU A 154 -5.86 15.19 -0.01
C GLU A 154 -6.62 16.53 -0.13
N LYS A 155 -7.86 16.48 -0.64
CA LYS A 155 -8.72 17.66 -0.75
C LYS A 155 -9.06 18.27 0.61
N PHE A 156 -9.42 17.44 1.59
CA PHE A 156 -9.89 17.92 2.88
C PHE A 156 -8.76 18.25 3.85
N THR A 157 -7.69 17.47 3.84
CA THR A 157 -6.56 17.67 4.76
C THR A 157 -5.50 18.63 4.22
N ARG A 158 -5.45 18.87 2.91
CA ARG A 158 -4.38 19.59 2.22
C ARG A 158 -3.00 18.89 2.34
N MET A 159 -2.98 17.62 2.68
CA MET A 159 -1.78 16.77 2.79
C MET A 159 -1.77 15.77 1.64
N HIS A 160 -0.59 15.46 1.12
CA HIS A 160 -0.41 14.43 0.08
C HIS A 160 -0.21 13.06 0.70
N VAL A 161 -0.79 12.05 0.06
CA VAL A 161 -0.48 10.65 0.37
C VAL A 161 0.89 10.32 -0.23
N TYR A 162 1.78 9.77 0.59
CA TYR A 162 3.14 9.42 0.17
C TYR A 162 3.13 8.43 -1.00
N GLU A 163 4.02 8.63 -1.97
CA GLU A 163 4.04 7.85 -3.24
C GLU A 163 4.26 6.35 -3.02
N ARG A 164 4.83 5.97 -1.88
CA ARG A 164 5.07 4.58 -1.48
C ARG A 164 4.19 4.14 -0.32
N GLN A 165 3.11 4.89 -0.02
CA GLN A 165 2.13 4.49 0.99
C GLN A 165 1.55 3.12 0.64
N PRO A 166 1.59 2.13 1.53
CA PRO A 166 1.05 0.80 1.25
C PRO A 166 -0.35 0.86 0.64
N TYR A 167 -0.58 0.09 -0.41
CA TYR A 167 -1.84 -0.04 -1.16
C TYR A 167 -2.34 1.21 -1.89
N ALA A 168 -1.94 2.42 -1.49
CA ALA A 168 -2.53 3.68 -1.95
C ALA A 168 -1.57 4.57 -2.75
N GLY A 169 -0.28 4.48 -2.52
CA GLY A 169 0.72 5.34 -3.15
C GLY A 169 0.85 5.11 -4.66
N ASP A 170 1.32 6.09 -5.39
CA ASP A 170 1.42 6.03 -6.85
C ASP A 170 2.36 4.92 -7.33
N LEU A 171 3.40 4.60 -6.55
CA LEU A 171 4.45 3.65 -6.94
C LEU A 171 4.23 2.22 -6.44
N VAL A 172 3.15 1.93 -5.70
CA VAL A 172 2.99 0.63 -5.03
C VAL A 172 2.71 -0.55 -5.97
N PHE A 173 2.25 -0.27 -7.19
CA PHE A 173 2.02 -1.28 -8.23
C PHE A 173 2.98 -1.12 -9.41
N THR A 174 4.14 -0.52 -9.19
CA THR A 174 5.16 -0.28 -10.21
C THR A 174 6.36 -1.19 -9.97
N ALA A 175 6.86 -1.83 -11.02
CA ALA A 175 8.12 -2.57 -11.01
C ALA A 175 9.10 -1.93 -12.01
N PHE A 176 10.33 -1.66 -11.54
CA PHE A 176 11.36 -1.02 -12.37
C PHE A 176 12.28 -2.04 -13.09
N SER A 177 12.45 -3.22 -12.52
CA SER A 177 13.28 -4.26 -13.11
C SER A 177 12.52 -5.03 -14.19
N GLY A 178 13.12 -5.20 -15.37
CA GLY A 178 12.53 -5.98 -16.46
C GLY A 178 12.25 -7.44 -16.10
N SER A 179 13.07 -8.04 -15.22
CA SER A 179 12.83 -9.40 -14.72
C SER A 179 11.62 -9.47 -13.78
N HIS A 180 11.38 -8.43 -12.97
CA HIS A 180 10.20 -8.36 -12.12
C HIS A 180 8.93 -8.16 -12.96
N GLN A 181 8.98 -7.31 -13.97
CA GLN A 181 7.87 -7.09 -14.90
C GLN A 181 7.50 -8.35 -15.66
N ASP A 182 8.49 -9.10 -16.18
CA ASP A 182 8.27 -10.37 -16.84
C ASP A 182 7.65 -11.41 -15.88
N ALA A 183 8.11 -11.46 -14.64
CA ALA A 183 7.54 -12.34 -13.62
C ALA A 183 6.09 -11.98 -13.27
N ILE A 184 5.76 -10.69 -13.16
CA ILE A 184 4.40 -10.20 -12.94
C ILE A 184 3.51 -10.58 -14.12
N ALA A 185 3.93 -10.30 -15.35
CA ALA A 185 3.16 -10.63 -16.55
C ALA A 185 2.88 -12.14 -16.66
N LYS A 186 3.89 -12.98 -16.45
CA LYS A 186 3.75 -14.44 -16.41
C LYS A 186 2.84 -14.91 -15.28
N GLY A 187 2.97 -14.31 -14.10
CA GLY A 187 2.14 -14.62 -12.94
C GLY A 187 0.66 -14.27 -13.18
N MET A 188 0.39 -13.12 -13.79
CA MET A 188 -0.96 -12.71 -14.18
C MET A 188 -1.57 -13.68 -15.21
N GLN A 189 -0.83 -13.98 -16.28
CA GLN A 189 -1.28 -14.92 -17.31
C GLN A 189 -1.53 -16.32 -16.73
N TRP A 190 -0.62 -16.85 -15.92
CA TRP A 190 -0.76 -18.15 -15.30
C TRP A 190 -1.99 -18.22 -14.37
N ARG A 191 -2.25 -17.15 -13.59
CA ARG A 191 -3.44 -17.05 -12.74
C ARG A 191 -4.73 -17.09 -13.57
N GLU A 192 -4.77 -16.39 -14.69
CA GLU A 192 -5.91 -16.36 -15.61
C GLU A 192 -6.13 -17.73 -16.25
N ASP A 193 -5.09 -18.34 -16.83
CA ASP A 193 -5.14 -19.66 -17.47
C ASP A 193 -5.62 -20.76 -16.52
N LYS A 194 -5.20 -20.71 -15.26
CA LYS A 194 -5.57 -21.65 -14.20
C LYS A 194 -6.86 -21.29 -13.47
N LYS A 195 -7.43 -20.12 -13.76
CA LYS A 195 -8.64 -19.59 -13.08
C LYS A 195 -8.51 -19.62 -11.56
N LEU A 196 -7.35 -19.22 -11.04
CA LEU A 196 -7.07 -19.23 -9.61
C LEU A 196 -7.89 -18.15 -8.90
N LYS A 197 -8.49 -18.54 -7.77
CA LYS A 197 -9.27 -17.61 -6.92
C LYS A 197 -8.38 -16.83 -5.95
N THR A 198 -7.22 -17.38 -5.61
CA THR A 198 -6.27 -16.74 -4.70
C THR A 198 -5.27 -15.88 -5.47
N TRP A 199 -4.83 -14.80 -4.83
CA TRP A 199 -3.78 -13.97 -5.38
C TRP A 199 -2.41 -14.55 -5.08
N SER A 200 -1.59 -14.73 -6.12
CA SER A 200 -0.24 -15.28 -6.01
C SER A 200 0.72 -14.74 -7.07
N VAL A 201 0.41 -13.52 -7.58
CA VAL A 201 1.28 -12.87 -8.57
C VAL A 201 2.55 -12.37 -7.89
N PRO A 202 3.74 -12.70 -8.41
CA PRO A 202 5.00 -12.24 -7.84
C PRO A 202 5.06 -10.72 -7.76
N TYR A 203 5.72 -10.19 -6.72
CA TYR A 203 5.97 -8.76 -6.48
C TYR A 203 4.73 -7.87 -6.24
N LEU A 204 3.53 -8.41 -6.31
CA LEU A 204 2.29 -7.67 -6.02
C LEU A 204 1.57 -8.31 -4.83
N PRO A 205 1.40 -7.57 -3.72
CA PRO A 205 0.80 -8.13 -2.50
C PRO A 205 -0.72 -8.36 -2.62
N VAL A 206 -1.38 -7.69 -3.55
CA VAL A 206 -2.83 -7.73 -3.77
C VAL A 206 -3.12 -7.50 -5.25
N ASP A 207 -4.29 -7.95 -5.72
CA ASP A 207 -4.75 -7.57 -7.06
C ASP A 207 -5.00 -6.04 -7.09
N PRO A 208 -4.33 -5.28 -7.96
CA PRO A 208 -4.59 -3.84 -8.08
C PRO A 208 -6.06 -3.50 -8.28
N LYS A 209 -6.84 -4.38 -8.92
CA LYS A 209 -8.28 -4.21 -9.14
C LYS A 209 -9.08 -4.17 -7.84
N ASP A 210 -8.62 -4.86 -6.79
CA ASP A 210 -9.30 -4.88 -5.49
C ASP A 210 -9.30 -3.49 -4.81
N VAL A 211 -8.37 -2.63 -5.21
CA VAL A 211 -8.30 -1.23 -4.76
C VAL A 211 -8.65 -0.21 -5.86
N GLY A 212 -9.30 -0.67 -6.94
CA GLY A 212 -9.73 0.18 -8.05
C GLY A 212 -8.59 0.74 -8.89
N ARG A 213 -7.46 0.01 -8.95
CA ARG A 213 -6.30 0.37 -9.77
C ARG A 213 -5.99 -0.71 -10.81
N THR A 214 -5.06 -0.40 -11.66
CA THR A 214 -4.46 -1.36 -12.61
C THR A 214 -2.98 -1.55 -12.26
N TYR A 215 -2.41 -2.64 -12.71
CA TYR A 215 -0.96 -2.76 -12.69
C TYR A 215 -0.37 -1.75 -13.68
N ASP A 216 0.44 -0.83 -13.17
CA ASP A 216 1.06 0.24 -13.97
C ASP A 216 2.30 -0.29 -14.70
N GLY A 217 2.13 -1.39 -15.44
CA GLY A 217 3.16 -1.92 -16.34
C GLY A 217 3.56 -0.94 -17.44
N ASP A 218 2.71 0.03 -17.69
CA ASP A 218 2.94 1.07 -18.70
C ASP A 218 3.79 2.25 -18.18
N VAL A 219 4.00 2.38 -16.88
CA VAL A 219 4.92 3.35 -16.28
C VAL A 219 6.29 2.70 -16.09
N ILE A 220 6.85 2.15 -17.17
CA ILE A 220 8.24 1.74 -17.17
C ILE A 220 9.07 3.01 -17.21
N ARG A 221 9.64 3.36 -16.06
CA ARG A 221 10.65 4.40 -15.96
C ARG A 221 12.01 3.74 -16.20
N ILE A 222 12.66 4.10 -17.29
CA ILE A 222 14.01 3.63 -17.58
C ILE A 222 14.99 4.43 -16.74
N ASN A 223 15.68 3.74 -15.86
CA ASN A 223 16.80 4.27 -15.07
C ASN A 223 18.02 3.36 -15.21
N SER A 224 19.10 3.71 -14.55
CA SER A 224 20.38 2.99 -14.57
C SER A 224 20.28 1.49 -14.18
N GLN A 225 19.18 1.08 -13.53
CA GLN A 225 18.93 -0.31 -13.11
C GLN A 225 17.96 -1.04 -14.06
N SER A 226 17.39 -0.35 -15.05
CA SER A 226 16.45 -0.95 -15.98
C SER A 226 17.16 -1.85 -16.98
N GLY A 227 16.74 -3.10 -17.07
CA GLY A 227 17.34 -4.10 -17.98
C GLY A 227 16.79 -4.00 -19.42
N LYS A 228 17.39 -4.79 -20.32
CA LYS A 228 17.07 -4.93 -21.77
C LYS A 228 15.57 -5.10 -22.08
N GLY A 229 14.80 -5.70 -21.17
CA GLY A 229 13.38 -5.97 -21.34
C GLY A 229 12.51 -4.73 -21.23
N GLY A 230 12.86 -3.78 -20.37
CA GLY A 230 12.07 -2.57 -20.11
C GLY A 230 11.98 -1.65 -21.33
N VAL A 231 13.11 -1.42 -22.01
CA VAL A 231 13.17 -0.58 -23.20
C VAL A 231 12.33 -1.16 -24.35
N ASN A 232 12.50 -2.47 -24.62
CA ASN A 232 11.72 -3.13 -25.65
C ASN A 232 10.21 -3.10 -25.38
N TYR A 233 9.83 -3.23 -24.12
CA TYR A 233 8.42 -3.15 -23.72
C TYR A 233 7.84 -1.76 -23.96
N ILE A 234 8.54 -0.69 -23.55
CA ILE A 234 8.12 0.71 -23.81
C ILE A 234 7.93 0.96 -25.30
N LEU A 235 8.94 0.63 -26.10
CA LEU A 235 8.89 0.86 -27.54
C LEU A 235 7.75 0.07 -28.19
N LYS A 236 7.50 -1.15 -27.76
CA LYS A 236 6.44 -2.00 -28.29
C LYS A 236 5.05 -1.51 -27.87
N GLN A 237 4.84 -1.19 -26.60
CA GLN A 237 3.51 -0.83 -26.08
C GLN A 237 3.10 0.58 -26.47
N ASN A 238 4.01 1.54 -26.36
CA ASN A 238 3.66 2.95 -26.57
C ASN A 238 3.81 3.39 -28.02
N PHE A 239 4.69 2.74 -28.80
CA PHE A 239 5.04 3.18 -30.14
C PHE A 239 4.93 2.07 -31.22
N GLY A 240 4.51 0.86 -30.82
CA GLY A 240 4.32 -0.27 -31.74
C GLY A 240 5.61 -0.84 -32.33
N ILE A 241 6.79 -0.48 -31.79
CA ILE A 241 8.10 -0.88 -32.31
C ILE A 241 8.56 -2.17 -31.63
N SER A 242 8.66 -3.25 -32.39
CA SER A 242 9.23 -4.51 -31.93
C SER A 242 10.68 -4.63 -32.35
N MET A 243 11.62 -4.52 -31.39
CA MET A 243 13.05 -4.67 -31.66
C MET A 243 13.44 -6.13 -31.89
N PRO A 244 14.30 -6.45 -32.86
CA PRO A 244 15.00 -7.72 -32.94
C PRO A 244 15.76 -8.01 -31.65
N ASP A 245 15.84 -9.29 -31.23
CA ASP A 245 16.50 -9.68 -29.99
C ASP A 245 17.98 -9.25 -29.93
N ALA A 246 18.67 -9.24 -31.07
CA ALA A 246 20.06 -8.79 -31.18
C ALA A 246 20.26 -7.31 -30.86
N MET A 247 19.25 -6.44 -31.07
CA MET A 247 19.32 -5.01 -30.80
C MET A 247 19.02 -4.67 -29.32
N ARG A 248 18.29 -5.51 -28.63
CA ARG A 248 17.79 -5.19 -27.28
C ARG A 248 18.91 -4.91 -26.28
N GLU A 249 20.05 -5.55 -26.45
CA GLU A 249 21.21 -5.37 -25.57
C GLU A 249 21.86 -4.02 -25.79
N GLU A 250 22.13 -3.67 -27.02
CA GLU A 250 22.77 -2.42 -27.42
C GLU A 250 21.90 -1.22 -27.07
N VAL A 251 20.62 -1.27 -27.46
CA VAL A 251 19.66 -0.21 -27.12
C VAL A 251 19.48 -0.05 -25.62
N GLY A 252 19.48 -1.15 -24.86
CA GLY A 252 19.45 -1.12 -23.40
C GLY A 252 20.67 -0.41 -22.80
N TYR A 253 21.85 -0.64 -23.32
CA TYR A 253 23.07 0.06 -22.87
C TYR A 253 23.04 1.56 -23.24
N LEU A 254 22.59 1.91 -24.44
CA LEU A 254 22.45 3.30 -24.85
C LEU A 254 21.51 4.08 -23.90
N MET A 255 20.32 3.52 -23.62
CA MET A 255 19.36 4.15 -22.71
C MET A 255 19.92 4.31 -21.30
N LYS A 256 20.62 3.29 -20.81
CA LYS A 256 21.29 3.36 -19.52
C LYS A 256 22.33 4.47 -19.49
N HIS A 257 23.17 4.57 -20.50
CA HIS A 257 24.21 5.59 -20.61
C HIS A 257 23.61 7.00 -20.56
N VAL A 258 22.58 7.26 -21.35
CA VAL A 258 21.89 8.56 -21.35
C VAL A 258 21.25 8.87 -19.99
N SER A 259 20.61 7.87 -19.35
CA SER A 259 20.05 8.04 -18.01
C SER A 259 21.09 8.35 -16.94
N ASP A 260 22.28 7.70 -17.03
CA ASP A 260 23.39 7.92 -16.11
C ASP A 260 24.02 9.31 -16.32
N GLU A 261 24.23 9.76 -17.56
CA GLU A 261 24.78 11.07 -17.87
C GLU A 261 23.85 12.22 -17.43
N GLU A 262 22.56 12.07 -17.70
CA GLU A 262 21.55 13.09 -17.37
C GLU A 262 21.14 13.06 -15.89
N HIS A 263 21.51 12.02 -15.14
CA HIS A 263 21.06 11.77 -13.77
C HIS A 263 19.53 11.81 -13.61
N LYS A 264 18.80 11.32 -14.62
CA LYS A 264 17.33 11.34 -14.70
C LYS A 264 16.77 10.01 -15.18
N GLU A 265 15.53 9.75 -14.77
CA GLU A 265 14.73 8.69 -15.36
C GLU A 265 14.26 9.11 -16.75
N LEU A 266 14.34 8.20 -17.72
CA LEU A 266 13.87 8.45 -19.08
C LEU A 266 12.36 8.20 -19.16
N SER A 267 11.61 9.21 -19.62
CA SER A 267 10.20 9.03 -19.93
C SER A 267 10.01 8.15 -21.17
N PRO A 268 8.85 7.51 -21.38
CA PRO A 268 8.57 6.74 -22.61
C PRO A 268 8.81 7.54 -23.88
N GLN A 269 8.41 8.79 -23.89
CA GLN A 269 8.63 9.70 -25.04
C GLN A 269 10.12 9.95 -25.29
N TRP A 270 10.90 10.17 -24.23
CA TRP A 270 12.35 10.38 -24.35
C TRP A 270 13.09 9.12 -24.80
N VAL A 271 12.66 7.94 -24.33
CA VAL A 271 13.14 6.64 -24.84
C VAL A 271 12.92 6.51 -26.35
N TYR A 272 11.73 6.91 -26.85
CA TYR A 272 11.44 6.90 -28.28
C TYR A 272 12.32 7.89 -29.05
N GLU A 273 12.48 9.10 -28.59
CA GLU A 273 13.32 10.13 -29.22
C GLU A 273 14.79 9.66 -29.33
N ILE A 274 15.35 9.12 -28.26
CA ILE A 274 16.71 8.55 -28.28
C ILE A 274 16.80 7.38 -29.27
N PHE A 275 15.76 6.53 -29.31
CA PHE A 275 15.75 5.39 -30.24
C PHE A 275 15.59 5.87 -31.69
N GLU A 276 14.74 6.84 -31.94
CA GLU A 276 14.54 7.43 -33.25
C GLU A 276 15.84 8.07 -33.79
N ASP A 277 16.51 8.88 -32.98
CA ASP A 277 17.73 9.59 -33.37
C ASP A 277 18.93 8.63 -33.64
N ASN A 278 18.98 7.49 -32.96
CA ASN A 278 20.12 6.58 -33.10
C ASN A 278 19.88 5.41 -34.06
N TYR A 279 18.60 4.99 -34.28
CA TYR A 279 18.31 3.77 -35.04
C TYR A 279 17.33 3.94 -36.17
N ILE A 280 16.48 4.96 -36.18
CA ILE A 280 15.50 5.23 -37.25
C ILE A 280 16.00 6.33 -38.16
N ASN A 281 16.41 7.46 -37.60
CA ASN A 281 16.86 8.64 -38.31
C ASN A 281 18.30 9.05 -37.89
N PRO A 282 19.29 8.13 -37.92
CA PRO A 282 20.64 8.47 -37.52
C PRO A 282 21.22 9.55 -38.43
N THR A 283 21.41 10.74 -37.89
CA THR A 283 22.18 11.79 -38.49
C THR A 283 23.56 11.84 -37.82
N PRO A 284 24.73 11.75 -38.51
CA PRO A 284 25.05 12.78 -39.46
C PRO A 284 25.66 12.30 -40.78
N TYR A 285 25.73 11.02 -41.11
CA TYR A 285 26.58 10.58 -42.23
C TYR A 285 25.82 10.17 -43.49
N PHE A 286 24.57 9.73 -43.40
CA PHE A 286 23.76 9.34 -44.56
C PHE A 286 22.29 9.68 -44.34
N GLN A 287 21.70 10.42 -45.27
CA GLN A 287 20.24 10.59 -45.40
C GLN A 287 19.75 9.82 -46.62
N ILE A 288 18.80 8.92 -46.43
CA ILE A 288 18.07 8.29 -47.54
C ILE A 288 16.96 9.26 -47.95
N SER A 289 17.19 10.00 -49.03
CA SER A 289 16.20 10.95 -49.58
C SER A 289 15.03 10.26 -50.26
N GLU A 290 15.21 9.07 -50.79
CA GLU A 290 14.19 8.30 -51.50
C GLU A 290 14.55 6.81 -51.51
N CYS A 291 13.56 5.93 -51.24
CA CYS A 291 13.76 4.49 -51.25
C CYS A 291 12.67 3.81 -52.07
N HIS A 292 13.06 3.15 -53.19
CA HIS A 292 12.16 2.39 -54.06
C HIS A 292 12.40 0.89 -53.94
N PHE A 293 11.39 0.13 -53.49
CA PHE A 293 11.42 -1.33 -53.47
C PHE A 293 10.77 -1.88 -54.76
N LYS A 294 11.54 -2.63 -55.55
CA LYS A 294 10.98 -3.50 -56.60
C LYS A 294 11.10 -4.94 -56.12
N PRO A 295 10.01 -5.64 -55.79
CA PRO A 295 10.08 -7.05 -55.47
C PRO A 295 10.51 -7.84 -56.72
N VAL A 296 11.67 -8.51 -56.64
CA VAL A 296 12.23 -9.27 -57.80
C VAL A 296 11.86 -10.76 -57.71
N SER A 297 11.62 -11.31 -56.53
CA SER A 297 10.99 -12.63 -56.29
C SER A 297 10.74 -12.83 -54.80
N TYR A 298 9.78 -13.73 -54.45
CA TYR A 298 9.47 -14.10 -53.08
C TYR A 298 10.58 -14.89 -52.34
N THR A 299 11.63 -15.30 -53.03
CA THR A 299 12.73 -16.12 -52.48
C THR A 299 13.83 -15.30 -51.81
N HIS A 300 13.86 -13.98 -51.95
CA HIS A 300 14.89 -13.12 -51.33
C HIS A 300 14.46 -12.37 -50.05
N LEU A 301 13.25 -12.64 -49.55
CA LEU A 301 12.74 -12.10 -48.27
C LEU A 301 12.96 -13.03 -47.07
N ARG A 302 13.91 -14.00 -47.18
CA ARG A 302 14.36 -14.80 -46.04
C ARG A 302 15.84 -14.47 -45.78
N ALA A 303 16.08 -13.40 -45.05
CA ALA A 303 17.34 -13.15 -44.37
C ALA A 303 17.00 -12.56 -42.99
#